data_06cf0d1835895ca05b6c1b85edeb135c
#
_entry.id   06cf0d1835895ca05b6c1b85edeb135c
#
_cell.length_a   1.000
_cell.length_b   1.000
_cell.length_c   1.000
_cell.angle_alpha   90.00
_cell.angle_beta   90.00
_cell.angle_gamma   90.00
#
_symmetry.space_group_name_H-M   'P 1'
#
loop_
_entity.id
_entity.type
_entity.pdbx_description
1 polymer ?
#
loop_
_entity_poly.entity_id
_entity_poly.type
_entity_poly.pdbx_seq_one_letter_code
_entity_poly.pdbx_strand_id
1 'polypeptide(L)'
;MGMAIATDPRVAKVAFTGSTSVGIKIAQGIAGQGKALTLELGGKAANIVFEDAALDQAVEGVINGIFFNQGEVCCAGSRLLVQESIAEEFIARLKERMTTLRVGDPMDKNTDVGAINSR
;
A
#
# COMPACT_ATOMS: atom_id res chain seq x y z
N MET A 1 18.96 12.71 -13.26
CA MET A 1 17.99 13.73 -13.78
C MET A 1 17.07 14.26 -12.69
N GLY A 2 16.33 13.44 -11.90
CA GLY A 2 15.37 13.92 -10.90
C GLY A 2 15.91 14.91 -9.87
N MET A 3 17.06 14.64 -9.25
CA MET A 3 17.67 15.56 -8.28
C MET A 3 18.08 16.88 -8.90
N ALA A 4 18.58 16.90 -10.14
CA ALA A 4 18.94 18.14 -10.84
C ALA A 4 17.70 19.05 -11.03
N ILE A 5 16.53 18.45 -11.32
CA ILE A 5 15.26 19.20 -11.39
C ILE A 5 14.85 19.70 -10.01
N ALA A 6 14.89 18.83 -8.99
CA ALA A 6 14.45 19.18 -7.64
C ALA A 6 15.29 20.33 -7.04
N THR A 7 16.60 20.39 -7.33
CA THR A 7 17.51 21.42 -6.81
C THR A 7 17.63 22.66 -7.69
N ASP A 8 17.05 22.67 -8.90
CA ASP A 8 17.11 23.83 -9.80
C ASP A 8 16.44 25.07 -9.15
N PRO A 9 17.11 26.22 -9.08
CA PRO A 9 16.59 27.42 -8.41
C PRO A 9 15.27 27.95 -9.00
N ARG A 10 14.95 27.60 -10.23
CA ARG A 10 13.70 27.97 -10.90
C ARG A 10 12.49 27.17 -10.44
N VAL A 11 12.71 26.04 -9.72
CA VAL A 11 11.65 25.18 -9.19
C VAL A 11 11.28 25.66 -7.78
N ALA A 12 10.06 26.17 -7.63
CA ALA A 12 9.55 26.69 -6.36
C ALA A 12 8.96 25.59 -5.45
N LYS A 13 8.44 24.50 -6.03
CA LYS A 13 7.82 23.38 -5.30
C LYS A 13 8.21 22.04 -5.90
N VAL A 14 8.50 21.09 -5.04
CA VAL A 14 8.72 19.68 -5.40
C VAL A 14 7.59 18.86 -4.79
N ALA A 15 6.91 18.06 -5.62
CA ALA A 15 5.97 17.02 -5.20
C ALA A 15 6.50 15.67 -5.68
N PHE A 16 6.58 14.69 -4.77
CA PHE A 16 7.13 13.38 -5.07
C PHE A 16 6.29 12.28 -4.43
N THR A 17 5.97 11.26 -5.22
CA THR A 17 5.39 10.01 -4.76
C THR A 17 6.36 8.87 -5.06
N GLY A 18 6.70 8.06 -4.05
CA GLY A 18 7.59 6.93 -4.24
C GLY A 18 8.20 6.41 -2.93
N SER A 19 9.41 5.84 -2.99
CA SER A 19 10.02 5.25 -1.80
C SER A 19 10.46 6.28 -0.75
N THR A 20 10.35 5.90 0.52
CA THR A 20 10.77 6.74 1.66
C THR A 20 12.24 7.17 1.53
N SER A 21 13.12 6.27 1.07
CA SER A 21 14.54 6.58 0.92
C SER A 21 14.82 7.66 -0.12
N VAL A 22 14.05 7.69 -1.20
CA VAL A 22 14.15 8.75 -2.22
C VAL A 22 13.54 10.05 -1.71
N GLY A 23 12.41 10.00 -1.01
CA GLY A 23 11.79 11.16 -0.38
C GLY A 23 12.74 11.86 0.59
N ILE A 24 13.44 11.10 1.44
CA ILE A 24 14.46 11.63 2.35
C ILE A 24 15.59 12.33 1.58
N LYS A 25 16.11 11.71 0.52
CA LYS A 25 17.15 12.31 -0.32
C LYS A 25 16.70 13.62 -0.96
N ILE A 26 15.44 13.69 -1.42
CA ILE A 26 14.88 14.92 -1.98
C ILE A 26 14.81 16.00 -0.89
N ALA A 27 14.25 15.68 0.28
CA ALA A 27 14.13 16.62 1.39
C ALA A 27 15.50 17.18 1.81
N GLN A 28 16.50 16.33 1.92
CA GLN A 28 17.87 16.72 2.23
C GLN A 28 18.48 17.61 1.13
N GLY A 29 18.25 17.24 -0.15
CA GLY A 29 18.83 17.97 -1.29
C GLY A 29 18.28 19.36 -1.49
N ILE A 30 17.07 19.67 -1.02
CA ILE A 30 16.43 20.98 -1.15
C ILE A 30 16.37 21.76 0.17
N ALA A 31 16.92 21.20 1.26
CA ALA A 31 16.94 21.85 2.55
C ALA A 31 17.58 23.25 2.47
N GLY A 32 16.95 24.25 3.10
CA GLY A 32 17.43 25.63 3.09
C GLY A 32 17.21 26.42 1.80
N GLN A 33 16.61 25.82 0.75
CA GLN A 33 16.39 26.51 -0.54
C GLN A 33 15.05 27.26 -0.61
N GLY A 34 14.25 27.26 0.46
CA GLY A 34 12.96 27.96 0.49
C GLY A 34 11.87 27.33 -0.41
N LYS A 35 12.09 26.09 -0.89
CA LYS A 35 11.14 25.38 -1.74
C LYS A 35 10.05 24.71 -0.92
N ALA A 36 8.81 24.72 -1.43
CA ALA A 36 7.75 23.89 -0.87
C ALA A 36 7.98 22.41 -1.23
N LEU A 37 7.70 21.50 -0.27
CA LEU A 37 7.85 20.05 -0.46
C LEU A 37 6.57 19.33 -0.07
N THR A 38 6.12 18.44 -0.94
CA THR A 38 5.06 17.46 -0.67
C THR A 38 5.61 16.06 -0.94
N LEU A 39 5.51 15.15 0.03
CA LEU A 39 5.99 13.77 -0.08
C LEU A 39 4.83 12.81 0.21
N GLU A 40 4.57 11.92 -0.74
CA GLU A 40 3.70 10.75 -0.60
C GLU A 40 4.58 9.50 -0.68
N LEU A 41 4.71 8.80 0.42
CA LEU A 41 5.72 7.74 0.59
C LEU A 41 5.08 6.40 0.96
N GLY A 42 5.89 5.35 1.02
CA GLY A 42 5.46 4.03 1.41
C GLY A 42 5.08 3.93 2.88
N GLY A 43 4.32 2.90 3.21
CA GLY A 43 3.88 2.61 4.56
C GLY A 43 3.44 1.16 4.72
N LYS A 44 3.03 0.82 5.95
CA LYS A 44 2.40 -0.44 6.32
C LYS A 44 1.14 -0.11 7.12
N ALA A 45 0.06 0.22 6.41
CA ALA A 45 -1.21 0.61 7.01
C ALA A 45 -1.83 -0.53 7.83
N ALA A 46 -2.58 -0.18 8.86
CA ALA A 46 -3.36 -1.13 9.64
C ALA A 46 -4.74 -1.32 9.00
N ASN A 47 -5.21 -2.57 9.01
CA ASN A 47 -6.58 -2.97 8.76
C ASN A 47 -7.13 -3.49 10.08
N ILE A 48 -8.12 -2.80 10.67
CA ILE A 48 -8.57 -3.05 12.05
C ILE A 48 -10.01 -3.53 12.00
N VAL A 49 -10.27 -4.68 12.62
CA VAL A 49 -11.59 -5.33 12.65
C VAL A 49 -12.03 -5.54 14.10
N PHE A 50 -13.15 -4.95 14.48
CA PHE A 50 -13.80 -5.15 15.77
C PHE A 50 -14.99 -6.13 15.67
N GLU A 51 -15.50 -6.60 16.81
CA GLU A 51 -16.54 -7.63 16.90
C GLU A 51 -17.89 -7.21 16.32
N ASP A 52 -18.17 -5.92 16.24
CA ASP A 52 -19.38 -5.37 15.65
C ASP A 52 -19.31 -5.23 14.12
N ALA A 53 -18.19 -5.61 13.50
CA ALA A 53 -18.04 -5.58 12.05
C ALA A 53 -18.92 -6.63 11.36
N ALA A 54 -19.46 -6.29 10.18
CA ALA A 54 -20.07 -7.26 9.29
C ALA A 54 -18.97 -8.16 8.71
N LEU A 55 -18.76 -9.37 9.26
CA LEU A 55 -17.57 -10.22 9.02
C LEU A 55 -17.33 -10.50 7.55
N ASP A 56 -18.34 -10.83 6.76
CA ASP A 56 -18.17 -11.14 5.34
C ASP A 56 -17.68 -9.92 4.55
N GLN A 57 -18.22 -8.74 4.86
CA GLN A 57 -17.76 -7.49 4.25
C GLN A 57 -16.35 -7.13 4.71
N ALA A 58 -16.03 -7.38 5.97
CA ALA A 58 -14.70 -7.13 6.51
C ALA A 58 -13.65 -8.05 5.88
N VAL A 59 -13.98 -9.33 5.63
CA VAL A 59 -13.13 -10.28 4.89
C VAL A 59 -12.85 -9.77 3.48
N GLU A 60 -13.88 -9.38 2.72
CA GLU A 60 -13.69 -8.80 1.38
C GLU A 60 -12.88 -7.50 1.43
N GLY A 61 -13.10 -6.66 2.44
CA GLY A 61 -12.33 -5.43 2.65
C GLY A 61 -10.85 -5.71 2.88
N VAL A 62 -10.51 -6.73 3.68
CA VAL A 62 -9.12 -7.16 3.92
C VAL A 62 -8.50 -7.71 2.64
N ILE A 63 -9.21 -8.59 1.91
CA ILE A 63 -8.74 -9.15 0.63
C ILE A 63 -8.42 -8.03 -0.36
N ASN A 64 -9.37 -7.14 -0.60
CA ASN A 64 -9.17 -6.01 -1.52
C ASN A 64 -8.08 -5.05 -1.03
N GLY A 65 -8.02 -4.80 0.28
CA GLY A 65 -7.06 -3.87 0.88
C GLY A 65 -5.61 -4.33 0.82
N ILE A 66 -5.33 -5.62 0.65
CA ILE A 66 -3.95 -6.15 0.60
C ILE A 66 -3.58 -6.77 -0.74
N PHE A 67 -4.49 -7.51 -1.41
CA PHE A 67 -4.13 -8.21 -2.64
C PHE A 67 -4.27 -7.37 -3.90
N PHE A 68 -5.03 -6.25 -3.84
CA PHE A 68 -5.07 -5.31 -4.95
C PHE A 68 -3.65 -4.86 -5.34
N ASN A 69 -3.33 -4.93 -6.62
CA ASN A 69 -2.02 -4.59 -7.16
C ASN A 69 -0.85 -5.29 -6.40
N GLN A 70 -1.02 -6.57 -6.05
CA GLN A 70 -0.04 -7.39 -5.32
C GLN A 70 0.38 -6.80 -3.96
N GLY A 71 -0.45 -5.94 -3.37
CA GLY A 71 -0.15 -5.21 -2.14
C GLY A 71 0.82 -4.04 -2.32
N GLU A 72 1.19 -3.71 -3.55
CA GLU A 72 2.11 -2.61 -3.88
C GLU A 72 1.35 -1.28 -3.98
N VAL A 73 0.68 -0.90 -2.89
CA VAL A 73 -0.06 0.35 -2.73
C VAL A 73 0.34 0.99 -1.40
N CYS A 74 0.58 2.30 -1.40
CA CYS A 74 1.04 3.03 -0.20
C CYS A 74 0.07 2.90 1.00
N CYS A 75 -1.22 2.73 0.74
CA CYS A 75 -2.26 2.53 1.74
C CYS A 75 -2.70 1.07 1.91
N ALA A 76 -1.98 0.09 1.34
CA ALA A 76 -2.33 -1.32 1.50
C ALA A 76 -2.41 -1.71 2.98
N GLY A 77 -3.48 -2.43 3.37
CA GLY A 77 -3.74 -2.89 4.73
C GLY A 77 -2.82 -4.05 5.13
N SER A 78 -1.51 -3.78 5.18
CA SER A 78 -0.45 -4.78 5.35
C SER A 78 -0.40 -5.42 6.74
N ARG A 79 -1.06 -4.80 7.73
CA ARG A 79 -1.14 -5.30 9.10
C ARG A 79 -2.60 -5.49 9.48
N LEU A 80 -3.00 -6.74 9.66
CA LEU A 80 -4.35 -7.09 10.10
C LEU A 80 -4.38 -7.19 11.62
N LEU A 81 -5.21 -6.34 12.25
CA LEU A 81 -5.50 -6.36 13.68
C LEU A 81 -6.97 -6.74 13.87
N VAL A 82 -7.20 -7.86 14.52
CA VAL A 82 -8.56 -8.37 14.76
C VAL A 82 -8.79 -8.45 16.25
N GLN A 83 -9.95 -8.01 16.71
CA GLN A 83 -10.35 -8.16 18.11
C GLN A 83 -10.36 -9.66 18.50
N GLU A 84 -9.84 -9.98 19.65
CA GLU A 84 -9.60 -11.36 20.09
C GLU A 84 -10.87 -12.21 20.07
N SER A 85 -12.01 -11.66 20.47
CA SER A 85 -13.30 -12.37 20.53
C SER A 85 -13.76 -12.96 19.19
N ILE A 86 -13.33 -12.41 18.07
CA ILE A 86 -13.72 -12.85 16.71
C ILE A 86 -12.54 -13.38 15.89
N ALA A 87 -11.35 -13.39 16.44
CA ALA A 87 -10.13 -13.65 15.67
C ALA A 87 -10.11 -15.01 15.00
N GLU A 88 -10.51 -16.08 15.69
CA GLU A 88 -10.52 -17.45 15.13
C GLU A 88 -11.49 -17.56 13.96
N GLU A 89 -12.72 -17.09 14.13
CA GLU A 89 -13.75 -17.12 13.09
C GLU A 89 -13.35 -16.27 11.89
N PHE A 90 -12.87 -15.05 12.13
CA PHE A 90 -12.44 -14.15 11.07
C PHE A 90 -11.29 -14.73 10.25
N ILE A 91 -10.26 -15.29 10.90
CA ILE A 91 -9.12 -15.91 10.23
C ILE A 91 -9.55 -17.14 9.43
N ALA A 92 -10.48 -17.95 9.93
CA ALA A 92 -11.01 -19.09 9.19
C ALA A 92 -11.70 -18.66 7.89
N ARG A 93 -12.60 -17.67 7.95
CA ARG A 93 -13.28 -17.11 6.77
C ARG A 93 -12.29 -16.48 5.78
N LEU A 94 -11.31 -15.73 6.30
CA LEU A 94 -10.28 -15.10 5.48
C LEU A 94 -9.46 -16.15 4.71
N LYS A 95 -9.02 -17.22 5.39
CA LYS A 95 -8.29 -18.33 4.75
C LYS A 95 -9.12 -19.01 3.67
N GLU A 96 -10.39 -19.30 3.93
CA GLU A 96 -11.31 -19.88 2.95
C GLU A 96 -11.43 -18.96 1.73
N ARG A 97 -11.69 -17.68 1.93
CA ARG A 97 -11.81 -16.71 0.82
C ARG A 97 -10.52 -16.59 0.01
N MET A 98 -9.37 -16.62 0.66
CA MET A 98 -8.07 -16.57 -0.02
C MET A 98 -7.86 -17.74 -0.99
N THR A 99 -8.44 -18.91 -0.75
CA THR A 99 -8.30 -20.06 -1.66
C THR A 99 -8.96 -19.83 -3.01
N THR A 100 -9.87 -18.87 -3.12
CA THR A 100 -10.56 -18.54 -4.37
C THR A 100 -9.80 -17.54 -5.23
N LEU A 101 -8.74 -16.91 -4.71
CA LEU A 101 -7.92 -15.98 -5.47
C LEU A 101 -7.08 -16.74 -6.52
N ARG A 102 -7.17 -16.29 -7.76
CA ARG A 102 -6.41 -16.86 -8.88
C ARG A 102 -5.14 -16.06 -9.10
N VAL A 103 -4.01 -16.67 -8.83
CA VAL A 103 -2.69 -16.11 -9.12
C VAL A 103 -2.22 -16.66 -10.46
N GLY A 104 -1.89 -15.82 -11.43
CA GLY A 104 -1.54 -16.28 -12.76
C GLY A 104 -1.11 -15.20 -13.74
N ASP A 105 -1.25 -15.51 -15.03
CA ASP A 105 -0.89 -14.62 -16.13
C ASP A 105 -1.78 -13.35 -16.09
N PRO A 106 -1.20 -12.15 -16.00
CA PRO A 106 -1.96 -10.89 -15.99
C PRO A 106 -2.75 -10.63 -17.28
N MET A 107 -2.45 -11.32 -18.38
CA MET A 107 -3.21 -11.23 -19.63
C MET A 107 -4.46 -12.12 -19.64
N ASP A 108 -4.58 -13.07 -18.71
CA ASP A 108 -5.81 -13.83 -18.51
C ASP A 108 -6.80 -13.01 -17.66
N LYS A 109 -7.95 -12.68 -18.25
CA LYS A 109 -9.02 -11.91 -17.59
C LYS A 109 -9.61 -12.58 -16.33
N ASN A 110 -9.32 -13.86 -16.09
CA ASN A 110 -9.75 -14.57 -14.89
C ASN A 110 -8.69 -14.54 -13.77
N THR A 111 -7.53 -13.93 -13.99
CA THR A 111 -6.49 -13.76 -12.97
C THR A 111 -6.86 -12.61 -12.04
N ASP A 112 -6.85 -12.84 -10.73
CA ASP A 112 -7.09 -11.83 -9.71
C ASP A 112 -5.77 -11.14 -9.29
N VAL A 113 -4.67 -11.90 -9.26
CA VAL A 113 -3.36 -11.44 -8.83
C VAL A 113 -2.31 -11.84 -9.86
N GLY A 114 -1.68 -10.88 -10.49
CA GLY A 114 -0.66 -11.10 -11.51
C GLY A 114 0.77 -11.21 -10.95
N ALA A 115 1.75 -10.84 -11.77
CA ALA A 115 3.16 -10.92 -11.41
C ALA A 115 3.56 -9.92 -10.32
N ILE A 116 4.43 -10.37 -9.40
CA ILE A 116 5.10 -9.51 -8.42
C ILE A 116 6.22 -8.76 -9.14
N ASN A 117 6.37 -7.47 -8.84
CA ASN A 117 7.34 -6.60 -9.50
C ASN A 117 8.81 -6.96 -9.19
N SER A 118 9.09 -7.45 -7.98
CA SER A 118 10.43 -7.85 -7.54
C SER A 118 10.36 -8.96 -6.49
N ARG A 119 11.49 -9.63 -6.26
CA ARG A 119 11.68 -10.59 -5.17
C ARG A 119 12.04 -9.88 -3.87
#